data_489945e3023c8aaec39adda2598ca14a
#
_entry.id   489945e3023c8aaec39adda2598ca14a
#
_cell.length_a   1.000
_cell.length_b   1.000
_cell.length_c   1.000
_cell.angle_alpha   90.00
_cell.angle_beta   90.00
_cell.angle_gamma   90.00
#
_symmetry.space_group_name_H-M   'P 1'
#
loop_
_entity.id
_entity.type
_entity.pdbx_description
1 polymer ?
#
loop_
_entity_poly.entity_id
_entity_poly.type
_entity_poly.pdbx_seq_one_letter_code
_entity_poly.pdbx_strand_id
1 'polypeptide(L)'
;MITSIEYTSRRDIERRQASADTVVLSIRGLDERSTRLAKGGDDVLLMQFDDVVPGEGFGCEEPMTLEDAQRISGWIRQWSSDRRPVKLVIHCTAGVSRSAAVALWAGASLN
;
A
#
# COMPACT_ATOMS: atom_id res chain seq x y z
N MET A 1 -15.52 5.37 2.40
CA MET A 1 -15.09 5.80 3.75
C MET A 1 -14.15 4.78 4.34
N ILE A 2 -12.95 5.19 4.70
CA ILE A 2 -11.96 4.28 5.32
C ILE A 2 -12.24 4.18 6.82
N THR A 3 -12.52 2.98 7.29
CA THR A 3 -12.89 2.74 8.69
C THR A 3 -11.72 2.26 9.54
N SER A 4 -10.70 1.68 8.92
CA SER A 4 -9.48 1.25 9.63
C SER A 4 -8.32 1.18 8.65
N ILE A 5 -7.10 1.28 9.18
CA ILE A 5 -5.86 1.16 8.41
C ILE A 5 -4.99 0.12 9.10
N GLU A 6 -4.55 -0.87 8.33
CA GLU A 6 -3.68 -1.94 8.81
C GLU A 6 -2.48 -2.06 7.88
N TYR A 7 -1.31 -2.35 8.41
CA TYR A 7 -0.15 -2.71 7.60
C TYR A 7 0.29 -4.15 7.92
N THR A 8 0.78 -4.87 6.91
CA THR A 8 1.10 -6.28 7.07
C THR A 8 2.18 -6.72 6.08
N SER A 9 2.60 -7.99 6.18
CA SER A 9 3.59 -8.58 5.28
C SER A 9 2.92 -9.15 4.04
N ARG A 10 3.73 -9.37 2.97
CA ARG A 10 3.27 -10.08 1.77
C ARG A 10 2.78 -11.47 2.11
N ARG A 11 3.50 -12.18 2.99
CA ARG A 11 3.14 -13.54 3.39
C ARG A 11 1.75 -13.59 4.03
N ASP A 12 1.44 -12.63 4.90
CA ASP A 12 0.14 -12.56 5.56
C ASP A 12 -0.97 -12.24 4.57
N ILE A 13 -0.78 -11.23 3.72
CA ILE A 13 -1.82 -10.81 2.78
C ILE A 13 -2.12 -11.90 1.74
N GLU A 14 -1.13 -12.69 1.34
CA GLU A 14 -1.32 -13.78 0.38
C GLU A 14 -2.14 -14.93 0.96
N ARG A 15 -2.22 -15.04 2.27
CA ARG A 15 -3.01 -16.06 2.97
C ARG A 15 -4.43 -15.63 3.27
N ARG A 16 -4.73 -14.34 3.16
CA ARG A 16 -6.05 -13.82 3.46
C ARG A 16 -7.03 -14.13 2.33
N GLN A 17 -8.28 -14.38 2.71
CA GLN A 17 -9.36 -14.50 1.75
C GLN A 17 -9.83 -13.12 1.31
N ALA A 18 -10.41 -13.05 0.11
CA ALA A 18 -11.00 -11.80 -0.39
C ALA A 18 -12.16 -11.38 0.50
N SER A 19 -12.24 -10.08 0.80
CA SER A 19 -13.33 -9.50 1.56
C SER A 19 -13.86 -8.28 0.80
N ALA A 20 -15.18 -8.17 0.68
CA ALA A 20 -15.82 -7.10 -0.07
C ALA A 20 -15.61 -5.72 0.58
N ASP A 21 -15.30 -5.67 1.88
CA ASP A 21 -15.11 -4.43 2.64
C ASP A 21 -13.64 -4.04 2.79
N THR A 22 -12.73 -4.73 2.11
CA THR A 22 -11.29 -4.48 2.22
C THR A 22 -10.71 -4.00 0.89
N VAL A 23 -9.92 -2.93 0.94
CA VAL A 23 -9.12 -2.45 -0.18
C VAL A 23 -7.65 -2.58 0.17
N VAL A 24 -6.81 -2.89 -0.81
CA VAL A 24 -5.41 -3.25 -0.57
C VAL A 24 -4.47 -2.35 -1.36
N LEU A 25 -3.50 -1.77 -0.66
CA LEU A 25 -2.34 -1.12 -1.29
C LEU A 25 -1.18 -2.10 -1.24
N SER A 26 -0.77 -2.58 -2.40
CA SER A 26 0.26 -3.61 -2.55
C SER A 26 1.57 -2.97 -3.01
N ILE A 27 2.60 -3.00 -2.16
CA ILE A 27 3.91 -2.40 -2.43
C ILE A 27 4.95 -3.49 -2.57
N ARG A 28 5.71 -3.45 -3.66
CA ARG A 28 6.86 -4.34 -3.87
C ARG A 28 8.07 -3.56 -4.36
N GLY A 29 9.27 -4.09 -4.09
CA GLY A 29 10.50 -3.56 -4.68
C GLY A 29 10.65 -3.99 -6.14
N LEU A 30 11.64 -3.42 -6.83
CA LEU A 30 11.88 -3.70 -8.24
C LEU A 30 12.23 -5.16 -8.50
N ASP A 31 13.01 -5.77 -7.60
CA ASP A 31 13.47 -7.16 -7.73
C ASP A 31 12.55 -8.17 -7.05
N GLU A 32 11.44 -7.72 -6.50
CA GLU A 32 10.50 -8.59 -5.80
C GLU A 32 9.40 -9.06 -6.75
N ARG A 33 8.95 -10.30 -6.57
CA ARG A 33 7.83 -10.82 -7.35
C ARG A 33 6.52 -10.12 -6.99
N SER A 34 5.57 -10.15 -7.89
CA SER A 34 4.22 -9.66 -7.64
C SER A 34 3.56 -10.45 -6.52
N THR A 35 2.77 -9.76 -5.70
CA THR A 35 2.02 -10.38 -4.61
C THR A 35 0.79 -11.09 -5.15
N ARG A 36 0.51 -12.27 -4.62
CA ARG A 36 -0.70 -13.02 -4.96
C ARG A 36 -1.84 -12.56 -4.08
N LEU A 37 -2.79 -11.86 -4.68
CA LEU A 37 -3.93 -11.30 -3.97
C LEU A 37 -5.21 -12.01 -4.39
N ALA A 38 -6.12 -12.19 -3.43
CA ALA A 38 -7.43 -12.78 -3.68
C ALA A 38 -8.40 -11.83 -4.39
N LYS A 39 -8.07 -10.55 -4.48
CA LYS A 39 -8.89 -9.55 -5.16
C LYS A 39 -8.06 -8.74 -6.16
N GLY A 40 -8.75 -7.98 -7.00
CA GLY A 40 -8.13 -7.15 -8.03
C GLY A 40 -9.03 -5.96 -8.38
N GLY A 41 -8.79 -5.36 -9.54
CA GLY A 41 -9.57 -4.21 -10.00
C GLY A 41 -9.30 -2.96 -9.17
N ASP A 42 -10.34 -2.16 -8.99
CA ASP A 42 -10.23 -0.88 -8.27
C ASP A 42 -9.99 -1.04 -6.78
N ASP A 43 -10.22 -2.23 -6.23
CA ASP A 43 -10.01 -2.53 -4.82
C ASP A 43 -8.52 -2.75 -4.47
N VAL A 44 -7.64 -2.74 -5.45
CA VAL A 44 -6.21 -2.94 -5.26
C VAL A 44 -5.42 -1.87 -6.01
N LEU A 45 -4.50 -1.23 -5.33
CA LEU A 45 -3.49 -0.38 -5.98
C LEU A 45 -2.14 -1.09 -5.90
N LEU A 46 -1.53 -1.34 -7.06
CA LEU A 46 -0.21 -1.96 -7.15
C LEU A 46 0.85 -0.87 -7.29
N MET A 47 1.81 -0.84 -6.37
CA MET A 47 2.91 0.12 -6.38
C MET A 47 4.25 -0.61 -6.38
N GLN A 48 5.25 0.00 -6.99
CA GLN A 48 6.59 -0.58 -7.09
C GLN A 48 7.64 0.48 -6.76
N PHE A 49 8.29 0.33 -5.63
CA PHE A 49 9.44 1.15 -5.24
C PHE A 49 10.19 0.46 -4.10
N ASP A 50 11.46 0.79 -3.94
CA ASP A 50 12.29 0.20 -2.89
C ASP A 50 12.22 1.00 -1.59
N ASP A 51 12.59 0.33 -0.49
CA ASP A 51 12.55 0.90 0.85
C ASP A 51 13.88 1.62 1.16
N VAL A 52 14.09 2.74 0.47
CA VAL A 52 15.27 3.58 0.67
C VAL A 52 14.89 5.04 0.67
N VAL A 53 15.66 5.85 1.39
CA VAL A 53 15.54 7.30 1.35
C VAL A 53 16.28 7.82 0.12
N PRO A 54 15.75 8.80 -0.64
CA PRO A 54 16.44 9.36 -1.79
C PRO A 54 17.87 9.80 -1.41
N GLY A 55 18.86 9.34 -2.18
CA GLY A 55 20.27 9.64 -1.96
C GLY A 55 21.01 8.68 -1.04
N GLU A 56 20.35 7.71 -0.41
CA GLU A 56 20.97 6.76 0.51
C GLU A 56 21.14 5.35 -0.06
N GLY A 57 20.64 5.07 -1.25
CA GLY A 57 20.75 3.75 -1.87
C GLY A 57 22.10 3.53 -2.57
N PHE A 58 22.33 2.31 -3.00
CA PHE A 58 23.54 1.89 -3.70
C PHE A 58 23.39 1.92 -5.22
N GLY A 59 22.55 2.80 -5.73
CA GLY A 59 22.42 3.06 -7.16
C GLY A 59 21.42 2.18 -7.92
N CYS A 60 21.04 1.04 -7.37
CA CYS A 60 20.08 0.12 -7.99
C CYS A 60 18.67 0.22 -7.39
N GLU A 61 18.55 0.86 -6.24
CA GLU A 61 17.28 1.00 -5.57
C GLU A 61 16.51 2.20 -6.10
N GLU A 62 15.21 2.05 -6.21
CA GLU A 62 14.33 3.15 -6.59
C GLU A 62 13.39 3.48 -5.43
N PRO A 63 13.64 4.61 -4.74
CA PRO A 63 12.76 5.05 -3.65
C PRO A 63 11.41 5.52 -4.20
N MET A 64 10.46 5.72 -3.30
CA MET A 64 9.17 6.32 -3.65
C MET A 64 9.38 7.70 -4.25
N THR A 65 8.79 7.94 -5.42
CA THR A 65 8.84 9.23 -6.11
C THR A 65 7.66 10.09 -5.71
N LEU A 66 7.70 11.38 -6.09
CA LEU A 66 6.54 12.27 -5.93
C LEU A 66 5.33 11.74 -6.70
N GLU A 67 5.55 11.19 -7.89
CA GLU A 67 4.47 10.60 -8.68
C GLU A 67 3.83 9.41 -7.96
N ASP A 68 4.64 8.54 -7.35
CA ASP A 68 4.15 7.43 -6.51
C ASP A 68 3.31 7.95 -5.35
N ALA A 69 3.78 8.98 -4.66
CA ALA A 69 3.06 9.59 -3.55
C ALA A 69 1.72 10.18 -4.01
N GLN A 70 1.69 10.80 -5.18
CA GLN A 70 0.46 11.36 -5.75
C GLN A 70 -0.55 10.27 -6.12
N ARG A 71 -0.09 9.16 -6.68
CA ARG A 71 -0.95 8.01 -6.99
C ARG A 71 -1.57 7.42 -5.73
N ILE A 72 -0.76 7.20 -4.70
CA ILE A 72 -1.22 6.68 -3.42
C ILE A 72 -2.22 7.63 -2.79
N SER A 73 -1.89 8.92 -2.74
CA SER A 73 -2.75 9.95 -2.17
C SER A 73 -4.11 10.04 -2.87
N GLY A 74 -4.11 10.04 -4.19
CA GLY A 74 -5.34 10.10 -4.99
C GLY A 74 -6.23 8.89 -4.76
N TRP A 75 -5.64 7.70 -4.72
CA TRP A 75 -6.38 6.46 -4.49
C TRP A 75 -6.99 6.41 -3.08
N ILE A 76 -6.21 6.81 -2.06
CA ILE A 76 -6.70 6.87 -0.68
C ILE A 76 -7.84 7.88 -0.54
N ARG A 77 -7.71 9.05 -1.17
CA ARG A 77 -8.77 10.07 -1.15
C ARG A 77 -10.04 9.57 -1.84
N GLN A 78 -9.90 8.82 -2.92
CA GLN A 78 -11.04 8.23 -3.61
C GLN A 78 -11.84 7.33 -2.65
N TRP A 79 -11.15 6.46 -1.92
CA TRP A 79 -11.81 5.56 -0.97
C TRP A 79 -12.34 6.30 0.26
N SER A 80 -11.63 7.33 0.74
CA SER A 80 -12.12 8.10 1.88
C SER A 80 -13.37 8.91 1.54
N SER A 81 -13.55 9.28 0.28
CA SER A 81 -14.75 10.00 -0.20
C SER A 81 -15.88 9.06 -0.60
N ASP A 82 -15.63 7.78 -0.75
CA ASP A 82 -16.65 6.80 -1.10
C ASP A 82 -17.58 6.57 0.09
N ARG A 83 -18.87 6.38 -0.18
CA ARG A 83 -19.86 6.15 0.87
C ARG A 83 -19.75 4.74 1.47
N ARG A 84 -19.20 3.81 0.71
CA ARG A 84 -19.01 2.43 1.17
C ARG A 84 -17.93 2.40 2.25
N PRO A 85 -18.21 1.83 3.44
CA PRO A 85 -17.17 1.67 4.46
C PRO A 85 -16.18 0.59 4.03
N VAL A 86 -14.89 0.90 4.07
CA VAL A 86 -13.84 -0.05 3.69
C VAL A 86 -12.71 -0.04 4.70
N LYS A 87 -12.05 -1.18 4.83
CA LYS A 87 -10.81 -1.33 5.59
C LYS A 87 -9.64 -1.23 4.61
N LEU A 88 -8.67 -0.37 4.91
CA LEU A 88 -7.47 -0.22 4.11
C LEU A 88 -6.37 -1.12 4.67
N VAL A 89 -5.89 -2.06 3.88
CA VAL A 89 -4.74 -2.89 4.23
C VAL A 89 -3.58 -2.52 3.32
N ILE A 90 -2.45 -2.19 3.94
CA ILE A 90 -1.23 -1.81 3.23
C ILE A 90 -0.18 -2.87 3.52
N HIS A 91 0.44 -3.43 2.48
CA HIS A 91 1.48 -4.41 2.67
C HIS A 91 2.72 -4.12 1.84
N CYS A 92 3.85 -4.58 2.35
CA CYS A 92 5.11 -4.71 1.63
C CYS A 92 5.68 -6.09 1.96
N THR A 93 6.88 -6.41 1.49
CA THR A 93 7.44 -7.76 1.68
C THR A 93 7.52 -8.15 3.16
N ALA A 94 8.11 -7.32 3.99
CA ALA A 94 8.28 -7.60 5.43
C ALA A 94 7.13 -7.08 6.29
N GLY A 95 6.36 -6.12 5.81
CA GLY A 95 5.29 -5.49 6.58
C GLY A 95 5.80 -4.56 7.67
N VAL A 96 7.02 -4.03 7.53
CA VAL A 96 7.66 -3.25 8.60
C VAL A 96 7.90 -1.80 8.19
N SER A 97 8.64 -1.54 7.11
CA SER A 97 9.06 -0.18 6.80
C SER A 97 8.18 0.53 5.78
N ARG A 98 8.08 0.00 4.56
CA ARG A 98 7.32 0.68 3.49
C ARG A 98 5.83 0.78 3.82
N SER A 99 5.22 -0.33 4.22
CA SER A 99 3.78 -0.35 4.53
C SER A 99 3.46 0.43 5.80
N ALA A 100 4.32 0.34 6.83
CA ALA A 100 4.12 1.08 8.07
C ALA A 100 4.22 2.59 7.85
N ALA A 101 5.22 3.04 7.07
CA ALA A 101 5.38 4.46 6.78
C ALA A 101 4.18 5.02 6.02
N VAL A 102 3.67 4.28 5.02
CA VAL A 102 2.48 4.70 4.27
C VAL A 102 1.23 4.68 5.16
N ALA A 103 1.10 3.69 6.04
CA ALA A 103 -0.03 3.61 6.97
C ALA A 103 -0.05 4.80 7.93
N LEU A 104 1.11 5.19 8.48
CA LEU A 104 1.23 6.36 9.35
C LEU A 104 0.86 7.64 8.60
N TRP A 105 1.36 7.80 7.38
CA TRP A 105 1.04 8.95 6.55
C TRP A 105 -0.45 9.00 6.20
N ALA A 106 -1.04 7.86 5.83
CA ALA A 106 -2.46 7.79 5.50
C ALA A 106 -3.33 8.16 6.71
N GLY A 107 -2.98 7.64 7.90
CA GLY A 107 -3.70 7.98 9.13
C GLY A 107 -3.65 9.48 9.44
N ALA A 108 -2.48 10.10 9.29
CA ALA A 108 -2.31 11.53 9.49
C ALA A 108 -3.07 12.36 8.45
N SER A 109 -3.11 11.89 7.20
CA SER A 109 -3.77 12.62 6.11
C SER A 109 -5.29 12.55 6.17
N LEU A 110 -5.86 11.53 6.81
CA LEU A 110 -7.31 11.34 6.94
C LEU A 110 -7.88 11.99 8.20
N ASN A 111 -7.03 12.37 9.10
CA ASN A 111 -7.42 13.12 10.29
C ASN A 111 -7.25 14.62 10.07
#